data_b1b3ad7963208ff355c25c9cc6269010
#
_entry.id   b1b3ad7963208ff355c25c9cc6269010
#
_cell.length_a   1.000
_cell.length_b   1.000
_cell.length_c   1.000
_cell.angle_alpha   90.00
_cell.angle_beta   90.00
_cell.angle_gamma   90.00
#
_symmetry.space_group_name_H-M   'P 1'
#
loop_
_entity.id
_entity.type
_entity.pdbx_description
1 polymer ?
#
loop_
_entity_poly.entity_id
_entity_poly.type
_entity_poly.pdbx_seq_one_letter_code
_entity_poly.pdbx_strand_id
1 'polypeptide(L)'
;MSMDYKMSREEIEKLVSQVVLTANETANLLDVTTQRLHVLVKQGRLVPIKVVDRVSLYFREDVEKLAEELGDLRGKYRPYE
;
A
#
# COMPACT_ATOMS: atom_id res chain seq x y z
N MET A 1 -6.64 23.19 -17.23
CA MET A 1 -6.65 22.95 -16.91
C MET A 1 -6.52 22.93 -15.88
N SER A 2 -6.72 22.84 -15.56
CA SER A 2 -6.76 22.78 -14.68
C SER A 2 -5.95 22.83 -13.81
N MET A 3 -5.29 22.95 -13.90
CA MET A 3 -4.38 23.03 -13.25
C MET A 3 -4.32 24.09 -12.42
N ASP A 4 -5.23 24.47 -12.02
CA ASP A 4 -5.27 25.38 -11.17
C ASP A 4 -4.87 25.03 -9.91
N TYR A 5 -4.40 23.85 -9.68
CA TYR A 5 -3.95 23.48 -8.49
C TYR A 5 -2.89 24.35 -8.04
N LYS A 6 -2.92 24.83 -6.92
CA LYS A 6 -1.89 25.62 -6.42
C LYS A 6 -0.88 24.85 -5.69
N MET A 7 -0.92 23.55 -5.76
CA MET A 7 0.04 22.73 -5.04
C MET A 7 1.37 22.75 -5.78
N SER A 8 2.43 22.92 -5.07
CA SER A 8 3.73 22.85 -5.64
C SER A 8 4.10 21.39 -5.88
N ARG A 9 5.15 21.18 -6.62
CA ARG A 9 5.60 19.83 -6.89
C ARG A 9 5.94 19.10 -5.61
N GLU A 10 6.55 19.81 -4.65
CA GLU A 10 6.90 19.20 -3.39
C GLU A 10 5.68 18.78 -2.61
N GLU A 11 4.63 19.58 -2.67
CA GLU A 11 3.41 19.24 -1.99
C GLU A 11 2.76 18.02 -2.60
N ILE A 12 2.80 17.94 -3.92
CA ILE A 12 2.25 16.78 -4.60
C ILE A 12 3.04 15.54 -4.26
N GLU A 13 4.36 15.64 -4.22
CA GLU A 13 5.19 14.51 -3.88
C GLU A 13 4.91 14.03 -2.47
N LYS A 14 4.72 14.96 -1.55
CA LYS A 14 4.39 14.58 -0.21
C LYS A 14 3.07 13.85 -0.15
N LEU A 15 2.08 14.36 -0.85
CA LEU A 15 0.77 13.75 -0.87
C LEU A 15 0.86 12.35 -1.45
N VAL A 16 1.56 12.19 -2.55
CA VAL A 16 1.70 10.89 -3.18
C VAL A 16 2.41 9.93 -2.23
N SER A 17 3.43 10.39 -1.54
CA SER A 17 4.16 9.56 -0.60
C SER A 17 3.26 9.08 0.53
N GLN A 18 2.30 9.87 0.90
CA GLN A 18 1.41 9.49 2.00
C GLN A 18 0.31 8.55 1.54
N VAL A 19 -0.09 8.65 0.30
CA VAL A 19 -1.24 7.92 -0.20
C VAL A 19 -0.86 6.66 -0.96
N VAL A 20 0.33 6.65 -1.54
CA VAL A 20 0.76 5.57 -2.42
C VAL A 20 1.98 4.89 -1.83
N LEU A 21 2.00 3.58 -1.88
CA LEU A 21 3.11 2.78 -1.38
C LEU A 21 3.72 1.96 -2.50
N THR A 22 5.02 1.78 -2.45
CA THR A 22 5.68 0.84 -3.35
C THR A 22 5.48 -0.57 -2.83
N ALA A 23 5.89 -1.55 -3.62
CA ALA A 23 5.76 -2.94 -3.20
C ALA A 23 6.56 -3.22 -1.93
N ASN A 24 7.76 -2.66 -1.82
CA ASN A 24 8.56 -2.87 -0.63
C ASN A 24 7.90 -2.26 0.59
N GLU A 25 7.39 -1.04 0.43
CA GLU A 25 6.71 -0.38 1.54
C GLU A 25 5.46 -1.15 1.92
N THR A 26 4.75 -1.68 0.92
CA THR A 26 3.55 -2.44 1.15
C THR A 26 3.86 -3.72 1.93
N ALA A 27 4.90 -4.42 1.51
CA ALA A 27 5.28 -5.65 2.21
C ALA A 27 5.66 -5.36 3.66
N ASN A 28 6.36 -4.25 3.87
CA ASN A 28 6.73 -3.87 5.22
C ASN A 28 5.51 -3.56 6.07
N LEU A 29 4.57 -2.84 5.52
CA LEU A 29 3.37 -2.49 6.26
C LEU A 29 2.55 -3.73 6.59
N LEU A 30 2.48 -4.66 5.67
CA LEU A 30 1.75 -5.90 5.88
C LEU A 30 2.54 -6.90 6.70
N ASP A 31 3.84 -6.63 6.91
CA ASP A 31 4.70 -7.51 7.67
C ASP A 31 4.82 -8.87 6.99
N VAL A 32 5.02 -8.84 5.70
CA VAL A 32 5.18 -10.05 4.90
C VAL A 32 6.38 -9.86 3.97
N THR A 33 6.81 -10.94 3.37
CA THR A 33 7.89 -10.85 2.39
C THR A 33 7.30 -10.38 1.06
N THR A 34 8.16 -9.92 0.17
CA THR A 34 7.68 -9.51 -1.15
C THR A 34 7.14 -10.70 -1.92
N GLN A 35 7.65 -11.90 -1.66
CA GLN A 35 7.11 -13.09 -2.30
C GLN A 35 5.68 -13.33 -1.84
N ARG A 36 5.44 -13.18 -0.54
CA ARG A 36 4.10 -13.35 -0.02
C ARG A 36 3.18 -12.27 -0.58
N LEU A 37 3.69 -11.05 -0.70
CA LEU A 37 2.92 -9.98 -1.29
C LEU A 37 2.48 -10.34 -2.69
N HIS A 38 3.38 -10.91 -3.49
CA HIS A 38 3.02 -11.31 -4.85
C HIS A 38 1.89 -12.34 -4.84
N VAL A 39 1.90 -13.24 -3.88
CA VAL A 39 0.84 -14.23 -3.77
C VAL A 39 -0.49 -13.55 -3.48
N LEU A 40 -0.48 -12.58 -2.57
CA LEU A 40 -1.70 -11.85 -2.22
C LEU A 40 -2.24 -11.10 -3.43
N VAL A 41 -1.35 -10.52 -4.22
CA VAL A 41 -1.77 -9.81 -5.41
C VAL A 41 -2.34 -10.80 -6.44
N LYS A 42 -1.72 -11.95 -6.60
CA LYS A 42 -2.21 -12.94 -7.53
C LYS A 42 -3.57 -13.46 -7.11
N GLN A 43 -3.82 -13.52 -5.82
CA GLN A 43 -5.09 -13.99 -5.33
C GLN A 43 -6.18 -12.93 -5.43
N GLY A 44 -5.81 -11.74 -5.88
CA GLY A 44 -6.78 -10.66 -6.00
C GLY A 44 -7.08 -9.96 -4.71
N ARG A 45 -6.30 -10.23 -3.65
CA ARG A 45 -6.56 -9.60 -2.37
C ARG A 45 -6.03 -8.18 -2.31
N LEU A 46 -5.11 -7.84 -3.20
CA LEU A 46 -4.58 -6.50 -3.27
C LEU A 46 -4.33 -6.19 -4.73
N VAL A 47 -4.83 -5.07 -5.20
CA VAL A 47 -4.73 -4.71 -6.60
C VAL A 47 -3.85 -3.48 -6.71
N PRO A 48 -2.78 -3.53 -7.51
CA PRO A 48 -1.93 -2.35 -7.66
C PRO A 48 -2.67 -1.27 -8.44
N ILE A 49 -2.39 -0.02 -8.10
CA ILE A 49 -2.95 1.08 -8.84
C ILE A 49 -2.29 1.17 -10.19
N LYS A 50 -1.01 0.91 -10.22
CA LYS A 50 -0.24 1.12 -11.42
C LYS A 50 1.02 0.29 -11.34
N VAL A 51 1.42 -0.24 -12.48
CA VAL A 51 2.68 -0.98 -12.57
C VAL A 51 3.50 -0.29 -13.64
N VAL A 52 4.69 0.19 -13.26
CA VAL A 52 5.57 0.86 -14.20
C VAL A 52 6.88 0.11 -14.15
N ASP A 53 7.29 -0.40 -15.30
CA ASP A 53 8.47 -1.24 -15.37
C ASP A 53 8.26 -2.40 -14.42
N ARG A 54 8.99 -2.52 -13.43
CA ARG A 54 8.82 -3.61 -12.49
C ARG A 54 8.38 -3.11 -11.15
N VAL A 55 7.88 -1.90 -11.11
CA VAL A 55 7.50 -1.29 -9.84
C VAL A 55 5.99 -1.24 -9.78
N SER A 56 5.43 -1.84 -8.74
CA SER A 56 4.00 -1.79 -8.50
C SER A 56 3.72 -0.77 -7.43
N LEU A 57 2.65 -0.03 -7.60
CA LEU A 57 2.23 0.98 -6.65
C LEU A 57 0.86 0.63 -6.14
N TYR A 58 0.66 0.85 -4.85
CA TYR A 58 -0.58 0.49 -4.19
C TYR A 58 -1.11 1.67 -3.41
N PHE A 59 -2.43 1.76 -3.26
CA PHE A 59 -3.00 2.75 -2.38
C PHE A 59 -2.76 2.33 -0.95
N ARG A 60 -2.30 3.26 -0.15
CA ARG A 60 -2.10 2.97 1.28
C ARG A 60 -3.41 2.52 1.91
N GLU A 61 -4.51 3.12 1.53
CA GLU A 61 -5.79 2.75 2.10
C GLU A 61 -6.11 1.28 1.86
N ASP A 62 -5.86 0.80 0.64
CA ASP A 62 -6.10 -0.61 0.33
C ASP A 62 -5.18 -1.50 1.13
N VAL A 63 -3.93 -1.08 1.27
CA VAL A 63 -2.95 -1.86 2.02
C VAL A 63 -3.34 -1.92 3.49
N GLU A 64 -3.82 -0.81 4.02
CA GLU A 64 -4.21 -0.79 5.42
C GLU A 64 -5.43 -1.66 5.67
N LYS A 65 -6.35 -1.69 4.72
CA LYS A 65 -7.50 -2.56 4.85
C LYS A 65 -7.08 -4.02 4.84
N LEU A 66 -6.16 -4.36 3.96
CA LEU A 66 -5.67 -5.73 3.92
C LEU A 66 -4.91 -6.06 5.20
N ALA A 67 -4.15 -5.09 5.70
CA ALA A 67 -3.43 -5.30 6.96
C ALA A 67 -4.39 -5.62 8.08
N GLU A 68 -5.53 -4.95 8.09
CA GLU A 68 -6.53 -5.23 9.11
C GLU A 68 -7.09 -6.64 8.95
N GLU A 69 -7.34 -7.06 7.73
CA GLU A 69 -7.83 -8.41 7.50
C GLU A 69 -6.82 -9.45 7.96
N LEU A 70 -5.57 -9.25 7.61
CA LEU A 70 -4.54 -10.18 8.03
C LEU A 70 -4.33 -10.08 9.53
N GLY A 71 -4.44 -8.88 10.05
CA GLY A 71 -4.27 -8.65 11.48
C GLY A 71 -5.37 -9.27 12.28
N ASP A 72 -6.57 -9.32 11.73
CA ASP A 72 -7.65 -9.97 12.44
C ASP A 72 -7.33 -11.42 12.70
N LEU A 73 -6.66 -12.06 11.74
CA LEU A 73 -6.29 -13.43 11.94
C LEU A 73 -5.23 -13.56 12.99
N ARG A 74 -4.38 -12.55 13.11
CA ARG A 74 -3.30 -12.59 14.08
C ARG A 74 -3.51 -11.62 15.19
N GLY A 75 -4.40 -10.68 15.01
CA GLY A 75 -4.64 -9.66 15.99
C GLY A 75 -5.13 -10.22 17.29
N LYS A 76 -5.79 -11.33 17.20
CA LYS A 76 -6.29 -11.94 18.38
C LYS A 76 -5.17 -12.36 19.28
N TYR A 77 -3.99 -12.46 18.74
CA TYR A 77 -2.87 -12.88 19.52
C TYR A 77 -2.04 -11.71 19.97
N ARG A 78 -2.48 -10.51 19.68
CA ARG A 78 -1.71 -9.37 20.06
C ARG A 78 -1.91 -9.12 21.49
N PRO A 79 -0.88 -9.13 22.25
CA PRO A 79 -1.06 -8.99 23.68
C PRO A 79 -1.50 -7.62 24.10
N TYR A 80 -1.22 -6.63 23.30
CA TYR A 80 -1.54 -5.32 23.75
C TYR A 80 -2.96 -4.99 23.48
N GLU A 81 -3.64 -5.83 22.83
CA GLU A 81 -4.99 -5.54 22.58
C GLU A 81 -5.83 -5.72 23.79
#